data_73b39296537bff9462c41eef8450330b
#
_entry.id   73b39296537bff9462c41eef8450330b
#
_cell.length_a   1.000
_cell.length_b   1.000
_cell.length_c   1.000
_cell.angle_alpha   90.00
_cell.angle_beta   90.00
_cell.angle_gamma   90.00
#
_symmetry.space_group_name_H-M   'P 1'
#
loop_
_entity.id
_entity.type
_entity.pdbx_description
1 polymer ?
#
loop_
_entity_poly.entity_id
_entity_poly.type
_entity_poly.pdbx_seq_one_letter_code
_entity_poly.pdbx_strand_id
1 'polypeptide(L)'
;MAEKMGYDLSEEEKTAIIIQLRKLLEGRPEISFAYLHGSFVENETYHDIDVAVYLRDLPASVLHYELELEAQCAQVVSPGVVDIRILNGAPLSFRYNAVKQGFVLFEKDDDERADFIEVTLGQYFDFAPYRAIYLKEALGIGV
;
A
#
# COMPACT_ATOMS: atom_id res chain seq x y z
N MET A 1 -29.09 -5.99 -5.52
CA MET A 1 -27.85 -5.42 -5.05
C MET A 1 -26.94 -6.49 -4.49
N ALA A 2 -25.75 -6.44 -4.85
CA ALA A 2 -24.80 -7.41 -4.36
C ALA A 2 -24.01 -6.81 -3.21
N GLU A 3 -24.12 -7.43 -2.05
CA GLU A 3 -23.17 -7.13 -1.01
C GLU A 3 -21.81 -7.61 -1.46
N LYS A 4 -20.82 -6.82 -1.14
CA LYS A 4 -19.44 -7.20 -1.43
C LYS A 4 -19.08 -8.34 -0.48
N MET A 5 -18.97 -9.54 -1.00
CA MET A 5 -18.61 -10.70 -0.19
C MET A 5 -17.09 -10.86 -0.17
N GLY A 6 -16.58 -11.18 1.01
CA GLY A 6 -15.17 -11.46 1.15
C GLY A 6 -14.77 -12.80 0.54
N TYR A 7 -13.50 -12.92 0.22
CA TYR A 7 -12.91 -14.14 -0.29
C TYR A 7 -12.14 -14.84 0.83
N ASP A 8 -12.34 -16.14 0.93
CA ASP A 8 -11.69 -16.97 1.95
C ASP A 8 -10.83 -18.01 1.23
N LEU A 9 -9.55 -17.70 1.11
CA LEU A 9 -8.60 -18.54 0.42
C LEU A 9 -7.66 -19.23 1.39
N SER A 10 -7.15 -20.39 0.98
CA SER A 10 -6.09 -21.06 1.73
C SER A 10 -4.81 -20.24 1.67
N GLU A 11 -3.87 -20.53 2.56
CA GLU A 11 -2.55 -19.89 2.54
C GLU A 11 -1.82 -20.15 1.22
N GLU A 12 -2.01 -21.34 0.65
CA GLU A 12 -1.39 -21.68 -0.63
C GLU A 12 -1.96 -20.82 -1.76
N GLU A 13 -3.26 -20.59 -1.77
CA GLU A 13 -3.91 -19.77 -2.77
C GLU A 13 -3.49 -18.30 -2.65
N LYS A 14 -3.40 -17.79 -1.42
CA LYS A 14 -2.90 -16.43 -1.17
C LYS A 14 -1.45 -16.29 -1.62
N THR A 15 -0.62 -17.29 -1.33
CA THR A 15 0.78 -17.29 -1.75
C THR A 15 0.90 -17.24 -3.27
N ALA A 16 0.04 -17.96 -3.98
CA ALA A 16 0.03 -17.94 -5.44
C ALA A 16 -0.30 -16.55 -5.98
N ILE A 17 -1.24 -15.85 -5.36
CA ILE A 17 -1.58 -14.47 -5.74
C ILE A 17 -0.40 -13.54 -5.50
N ILE A 18 0.25 -13.66 -4.35
CA ILE A 18 1.42 -12.86 -4.02
C ILE A 18 2.53 -13.05 -5.05
N ILE A 19 2.79 -14.28 -5.44
CA ILE A 19 3.82 -14.59 -6.43
C ILE A 19 3.49 -13.94 -7.77
N GLN A 20 2.23 -14.02 -8.21
CA GLN A 20 1.81 -13.42 -9.47
C GLN A 20 1.91 -11.90 -9.45
N LEU A 21 1.45 -11.28 -8.37
CA LEU A 21 1.57 -9.82 -8.20
C LEU A 21 3.02 -9.38 -8.21
N ARG A 22 3.85 -10.07 -7.45
CA ARG A 22 5.26 -9.77 -7.38
C ARG A 22 5.91 -9.84 -8.76
N LYS A 23 5.64 -10.90 -9.49
CA LYS A 23 6.20 -11.10 -10.83
C LYS A 23 5.81 -9.96 -11.77
N LEU A 24 4.53 -9.58 -11.76
CA LEU A 24 4.03 -8.51 -12.62
C LEU A 24 4.67 -7.17 -12.25
N LEU A 25 4.61 -6.80 -10.99
CA LEU A 25 5.04 -5.47 -10.54
C LEU A 25 6.56 -5.32 -10.52
N GLU A 26 7.28 -6.37 -10.15
CA GLU A 26 8.74 -6.37 -10.17
C GLU A 26 9.28 -6.25 -11.59
N GLY A 27 8.53 -6.73 -12.57
CA GLY A 27 8.88 -6.61 -13.97
C GLY A 27 8.77 -5.19 -14.53
N ARG A 28 8.18 -4.24 -13.80
CA ARG A 28 8.05 -2.86 -14.25
C ARG A 28 9.23 -2.03 -13.76
N PRO A 29 10.04 -1.48 -14.69
CA PRO A 29 11.29 -0.80 -14.32
C PRO A 29 11.10 0.41 -13.41
N GLU A 30 9.98 1.10 -13.54
CA GLU A 30 9.73 2.32 -12.77
C GLU A 30 9.36 2.05 -11.31
N ILE A 31 8.96 0.83 -10.95
CA ILE A 31 8.58 0.49 -9.58
C ILE A 31 9.82 0.07 -8.79
N SER A 32 10.17 0.84 -7.77
CA SER A 32 11.32 0.54 -6.93
C SER A 32 11.00 -0.50 -5.86
N PHE A 33 9.87 -0.34 -5.18
CA PHE A 33 9.41 -1.30 -4.19
C PHE A 33 7.89 -1.20 -4.04
N ALA A 34 7.30 -2.23 -3.42
CA ALA A 34 5.87 -2.28 -3.22
C ALA A 34 5.52 -2.96 -1.90
N TYR A 35 4.42 -2.52 -1.31
CA TYR A 35 3.83 -3.11 -0.11
C TYR A 35 2.46 -3.67 -0.43
N LEU A 36 2.14 -4.80 0.21
CA LEU A 36 0.77 -5.27 0.35
C LEU A 36 0.25 -4.81 1.71
N HIS A 37 -0.99 -4.36 1.77
CA HIS A 37 -1.59 -3.94 3.04
C HIS A 37 -3.10 -4.20 3.04
N GLY A 38 -3.76 -3.86 4.14
CA GLY A 38 -5.20 -4.00 4.25
C GLY A 38 -5.66 -5.43 4.53
N SER A 39 -6.90 -5.72 4.19
CA SER A 39 -7.55 -6.97 4.58
C SER A 39 -6.87 -8.23 4.05
N PHE A 40 -6.28 -8.15 2.87
CA PHE A 40 -5.59 -9.31 2.29
C PHE A 40 -4.44 -9.79 3.16
N VAL A 41 -3.73 -8.86 3.82
CA VAL A 41 -2.60 -9.18 4.70
C VAL A 41 -3.07 -9.50 6.11
N GLU A 42 -4.05 -8.76 6.62
CA GLU A 42 -4.41 -8.78 8.04
C GLU A 42 -5.51 -9.78 8.38
N ASN A 43 -6.37 -10.11 7.43
CA ASN A 43 -7.55 -10.92 7.69
C ASN A 43 -7.51 -12.24 6.93
N GLU A 44 -8.24 -13.24 7.45
CA GLU A 44 -8.46 -14.49 6.73
C GLU A 44 -9.34 -14.26 5.50
N THR A 45 -10.35 -13.41 5.65
CA THR A 45 -11.26 -13.02 4.58
C THR A 45 -10.89 -11.63 4.09
N TYR A 46 -10.80 -11.45 2.78
CA TYR A 46 -10.47 -10.16 2.20
C TYR A 46 -11.45 -9.78 1.09
N HIS A 47 -11.55 -8.46 0.84
CA HIS A 47 -12.39 -7.93 -0.25
C HIS A 47 -11.51 -7.46 -1.40
N ASP A 48 -10.55 -6.62 -1.09
CA ASP A 48 -9.64 -6.04 -2.07
C ASP A 48 -8.20 -6.39 -1.71
N ILE A 49 -7.34 -6.37 -2.71
CA ILE A 49 -5.92 -6.56 -2.52
C ILE A 49 -5.29 -5.17 -2.68
N ASP A 50 -4.88 -4.57 -1.57
CA ASP A 50 -4.35 -3.22 -1.55
C ASP A 50 -2.84 -3.26 -1.74
N VAL A 51 -2.37 -2.59 -2.79
CA VAL A 51 -0.95 -2.53 -3.15
C VAL A 51 -0.50 -1.08 -3.18
N ALA A 52 0.56 -0.77 -2.49
CA ALA A 52 1.18 0.54 -2.50
C ALA A 52 2.54 0.43 -3.19
N VAL A 53 2.76 1.26 -4.22
CA VAL A 53 3.97 1.22 -5.02
C VAL A 53 4.75 2.52 -4.91
N TYR A 54 6.07 2.42 -4.87
CA TYR A 54 6.95 3.57 -4.90
C TYR A 54 7.63 3.64 -6.26
N LEU A 55 7.50 4.78 -6.93
CA LEU A 55 8.00 4.96 -8.29
C LEU A 55 9.29 5.77 -8.28
N ARG A 56 10.25 5.37 -9.11
CA ARG A 56 11.48 6.14 -9.30
C ARG A 56 11.22 7.46 -10.00
N ASP A 57 10.31 7.42 -10.99
CA ASP A 57 9.90 8.59 -11.73
C ASP A 57 8.38 8.68 -11.70
N LEU A 58 7.86 9.87 -11.34
CA LEU A 58 6.42 10.07 -11.29
C LEU A 58 5.85 10.21 -12.70
N PRO A 59 4.71 9.57 -12.96
CA PRO A 59 4.01 9.72 -14.24
C PRO A 59 3.36 11.10 -14.35
N ALA A 60 2.99 11.48 -15.57
CA ALA A 60 2.28 12.73 -15.81
C ALA A 60 0.93 12.75 -15.10
N SER A 61 0.26 11.60 -15.02
CA SER A 61 -1.01 11.46 -14.32
C SER A 61 -0.93 10.27 -13.36
N VAL A 62 -1.00 10.55 -12.08
CA VAL A 62 -1.01 9.52 -11.03
C VAL A 62 -2.24 8.63 -11.17
N LEU A 63 -3.41 9.25 -11.35
CA LEU A 63 -4.65 8.48 -11.48
C LEU A 63 -4.63 7.55 -12.70
N HIS A 64 -4.18 8.06 -13.83
CA HIS A 64 -4.11 7.24 -15.04
C HIS A 64 -3.18 6.04 -14.85
N TYR A 65 -2.03 6.27 -14.22
CA TYR A 65 -1.07 5.21 -13.94
C TYR A 65 -1.68 4.14 -13.03
N GLU A 66 -2.34 4.57 -11.95
CA GLU A 66 -2.95 3.65 -11.01
C GLU A 66 -4.01 2.78 -11.68
N LEU A 67 -4.88 3.40 -12.48
CA LEU A 67 -5.94 2.68 -13.17
C LEU A 67 -5.41 1.70 -14.22
N GLU A 68 -4.39 2.10 -14.96
CA GLU A 68 -3.77 1.24 -15.96
C GLU A 68 -3.11 0.02 -15.31
N LEU A 69 -2.40 0.23 -14.21
CA LEU A 69 -1.75 -0.85 -13.48
C LEU A 69 -2.77 -1.79 -12.85
N GLU A 70 -3.86 -1.25 -12.32
CA GLU A 70 -4.96 -2.06 -11.80
C GLU A 70 -5.56 -2.95 -12.88
N ALA A 71 -5.73 -2.42 -14.08
CA ALA A 71 -6.25 -3.20 -15.20
C ALA A 71 -5.31 -4.35 -15.57
N GLN A 72 -4.01 -4.11 -15.54
CA GLN A 72 -3.04 -5.17 -15.80
C GLN A 72 -3.05 -6.24 -14.72
N CYS A 73 -3.15 -5.84 -13.45
CA CYS A 73 -3.25 -6.78 -12.35
C CYS A 73 -4.51 -7.64 -12.44
N ALA A 74 -5.61 -7.05 -12.88
CA ALA A 74 -6.88 -7.77 -13.03
C ALA A 74 -6.80 -8.94 -14.02
N GLN A 75 -5.85 -8.90 -14.94
CA GLN A 75 -5.68 -9.98 -15.92
C GLN A 75 -4.99 -11.21 -15.34
N VAL A 76 -4.26 -11.05 -14.25
CA VAL A 76 -3.45 -12.14 -13.69
C VAL A 76 -3.86 -12.55 -12.28
N VAL A 77 -4.63 -11.72 -11.59
CA VAL A 77 -5.02 -11.97 -10.21
C VAL A 77 -6.53 -12.22 -10.11
N SER A 78 -6.88 -13.31 -9.47
CA SER A 78 -8.27 -13.68 -9.21
C SER A 78 -8.29 -14.70 -8.05
N PRO A 79 -9.28 -14.64 -7.16
CA PRO A 79 -10.34 -13.65 -7.05
C PRO A 79 -9.89 -12.37 -6.34
N GLY A 80 -10.69 -11.34 -6.45
CA GLY A 80 -10.46 -10.07 -5.79
C GLY A 80 -10.09 -8.98 -6.76
N VAL A 81 -10.19 -7.75 -6.28
CA VAL A 81 -9.85 -6.55 -7.02
C VAL A 81 -8.55 -5.99 -6.46
N VAL A 82 -7.61 -5.68 -7.33
CA VAL A 82 -6.34 -5.07 -6.92
C VAL A 82 -6.52 -3.56 -6.96
N ASP A 83 -6.25 -2.90 -5.84
CA ASP A 83 -6.29 -1.45 -5.70
C ASP A 83 -4.86 -0.94 -5.59
N ILE A 84 -4.44 -0.15 -6.56
CA ILE A 84 -3.07 0.38 -6.63
C ILE A 84 -3.05 1.82 -6.15
N ARG A 85 -2.14 2.12 -5.25
CA ARG A 85 -1.88 3.48 -4.79
C ARG A 85 -0.39 3.80 -4.88
N ILE A 86 -0.07 4.99 -5.36
CA ILE A 86 1.32 5.45 -5.41
C ILE A 86 1.68 6.05 -4.04
N LEU A 87 2.81 5.61 -3.49
CA LEU A 87 3.31 6.13 -2.21
C LEU A 87 3.91 7.52 -2.32
N ASN A 88 4.53 7.84 -3.45
CA ASN A 88 5.14 9.14 -3.67
C ASN A 88 4.09 10.25 -3.54
N GLY A 89 4.30 11.17 -2.59
CA GLY A 89 3.38 12.28 -2.39
C GLY A 89 2.03 11.90 -1.77
N ALA A 90 1.86 10.67 -1.35
CA ALA A 90 0.64 10.25 -0.65
C ALA A 90 0.54 10.91 0.73
N PRO A 91 -0.67 11.01 1.31
CA PRO A 91 -0.82 11.53 2.67
C PRO A 91 0.06 10.78 3.66
N LEU A 92 0.56 11.49 4.65
CA LEU A 92 1.47 10.93 5.65
C LEU A 92 0.87 9.71 6.36
N SER A 93 -0.41 9.77 6.71
CA SER A 93 -1.07 8.67 7.38
C SER A 93 -1.05 7.39 6.53
N PHE A 94 -1.25 7.54 5.22
CA PHE A 94 -1.21 6.40 4.31
C PHE A 94 0.20 5.82 4.23
N ARG A 95 1.21 6.68 4.07
CA ARG A 95 2.62 6.25 4.00
C ARG A 95 3.05 5.56 5.30
N TYR A 96 2.67 6.13 6.43
CA TYR A 96 3.00 5.57 7.72
C TYR A 96 2.37 4.19 7.93
N ASN A 97 1.11 4.04 7.55
CA ASN A 97 0.43 2.74 7.69
C ASN A 97 1.06 1.67 6.79
N ALA A 98 1.49 2.04 5.59
CA ALA A 98 2.17 1.11 4.70
C ALA A 98 3.48 0.61 5.34
N VAL A 99 4.27 1.51 5.91
CA VAL A 99 5.53 1.16 6.56
C VAL A 99 5.29 0.30 7.80
N LYS A 100 4.31 0.66 8.62
CA LYS A 100 4.08 0.02 9.91
C LYS A 100 3.42 -1.35 9.78
N GLN A 101 2.42 -1.47 8.92
CA GLN A 101 1.57 -2.65 8.84
C GLN A 101 1.67 -3.39 7.52
N GLY A 102 2.33 -2.79 6.54
CA GLY A 102 2.45 -3.40 5.23
C GLY A 102 3.41 -4.57 5.19
N PHE A 103 3.16 -5.45 4.25
CA PHE A 103 4.04 -6.56 3.92
C PHE A 103 4.83 -6.17 2.68
N VAL A 104 6.17 -6.23 2.74
CA VAL A 104 7.00 -5.87 1.58
C VAL A 104 6.85 -6.93 0.52
N LEU A 105 6.26 -6.55 -0.62
CA LEU A 105 6.08 -7.46 -1.73
C LEU A 105 7.42 -7.71 -2.43
N PHE A 106 8.17 -6.63 -2.68
CA PHE A 106 9.54 -6.70 -3.18
C PHE A 106 10.23 -5.34 -2.99
N GLU A 107 11.55 -5.35 -3.04
CA GLU A 107 12.35 -4.13 -3.13
C GLU A 107 13.54 -4.38 -4.04
N LYS A 108 13.80 -3.44 -4.94
CA LYS A 108 14.92 -3.54 -5.89
C LYS A 108 16.16 -2.85 -5.38
N ASP A 109 15.96 -1.85 -4.51
CA ASP A 109 17.04 -1.04 -3.95
C ASP A 109 16.74 -0.81 -2.47
N ASP A 110 17.56 -1.37 -1.60
CA ASP A 110 17.39 -1.25 -0.16
C ASP A 110 17.47 0.19 0.31
N ASP A 111 18.32 1.00 -0.31
CA ASP A 111 18.53 2.39 0.08
C ASP A 111 17.30 3.23 -0.24
N GLU A 112 16.66 3.01 -1.37
CA GLU A 112 15.45 3.77 -1.73
C GLU A 112 14.33 3.52 -0.73
N ARG A 113 14.12 2.27 -0.34
CA ARG A 113 13.08 1.94 0.66
C ARG A 113 13.47 2.45 2.04
N ALA A 114 14.74 2.30 2.42
CA ALA A 114 15.22 2.81 3.70
C ALA A 114 15.04 4.33 3.81
N ASP A 115 15.35 5.07 2.75
CA ASP A 115 15.15 6.52 2.72
C ASP A 115 13.68 6.88 2.84
N PHE A 116 12.81 6.16 2.16
CA PHE A 116 11.36 6.37 2.26
C PHE A 116 10.88 6.15 3.69
N ILE A 117 11.32 5.08 4.34
CA ILE A 117 10.96 4.78 5.72
C ILE A 117 11.44 5.88 6.65
N GLU A 118 12.70 6.31 6.50
CA GLU A 118 13.27 7.35 7.33
C GLU A 118 12.51 8.66 7.24
N VAL A 119 12.21 9.10 6.01
CA VAL A 119 11.45 10.34 5.79
C VAL A 119 10.05 10.21 6.37
N THR A 120 9.38 9.08 6.13
CA THR A 120 8.01 8.87 6.59
C THR A 120 7.93 8.86 8.11
N LEU A 121 8.82 8.11 8.77
CA LEU A 121 8.85 8.06 10.23
C LEU A 121 9.23 9.39 10.85
N GLY A 122 10.20 10.09 10.25
CA GLY A 122 10.60 11.42 10.70
C GLY A 122 9.44 12.40 10.68
N GLN A 123 8.72 12.44 9.57
CA GLN A 123 7.54 13.32 9.43
C GLN A 123 6.43 12.93 10.41
N TYR A 124 6.19 11.64 10.57
CA TYR A 124 5.15 11.16 11.47
C TYR A 124 5.44 11.53 12.93
N PHE A 125 6.67 11.31 13.38
CA PHE A 125 7.04 11.63 14.76
C PHE A 125 7.08 13.14 15.01
N ASP A 126 7.42 13.94 14.02
CA ASP A 126 7.34 15.40 14.13
C ASP A 126 5.90 15.89 14.22
N PHE A 127 4.99 15.22 13.49
CA PHE A 127 3.58 15.62 13.44
C PHE A 127 2.78 15.15 14.65
N ALA A 128 3.05 13.96 15.19
CA ALA A 128 2.25 13.36 16.25
C ALA A 128 2.13 14.22 17.52
N PRO A 129 3.20 14.86 18.03
CA PRO A 129 3.07 15.73 19.19
C PRO A 129 2.13 16.91 18.96
N TYR A 130 2.21 17.53 17.78
CA TYR A 130 1.34 18.66 17.44
C TYR A 130 -0.11 18.22 17.36
N ARG A 131 -0.37 17.06 16.80
CA ARG A 131 -1.71 16.53 16.71
C ARG A 131 -2.30 16.26 18.10
N ALA A 132 -1.51 15.70 19.00
CA ALA A 132 -1.92 15.44 20.37
C ALA A 132 -2.26 16.75 21.11
N ILE A 133 -1.43 17.77 20.97
CA ILE A 133 -1.67 19.07 21.58
C ILE A 133 -2.94 19.71 21.00
N TYR A 134 -3.12 19.66 19.69
CA TYR A 134 -4.30 20.21 19.04
C TYR A 134 -5.58 19.55 19.54
N LEU A 135 -5.60 18.22 19.62
CA LEU A 135 -6.78 17.49 20.09
C LEU A 135 -7.12 17.83 21.55
N LYS A 136 -6.11 17.96 22.38
CA LYS A 136 -6.32 18.32 23.79
C LYS A 136 -6.88 19.72 23.96
N GLU A 137 -6.29 20.72 23.28
CA GLU A 137 -6.64 22.12 23.45
C GLU A 137 -7.91 22.51 22.70
N ALA A 138 -8.05 22.05 21.46
CA ALA A 138 -9.17 22.46 20.61
C ALA A 138 -10.43 21.66 20.86
N LEU A 139 -10.29 20.36 21.14
CA LEU A 139 -11.44 19.44 21.23
C LEU A 139 -11.67 18.89 22.63
N GLY A 140 -10.78 19.18 23.58
CA GLY A 140 -10.90 18.68 24.93
C GLY A 140 -10.71 17.18 25.06
N ILE A 141 -10.10 16.53 24.08
CA ILE A 141 -9.87 15.10 24.08
C ILE A 141 -8.53 14.83 24.80
N GLY A 142 -8.58 14.03 25.85
CA GLY A 142 -7.38 13.63 26.56
C GLY A 142 -6.55 12.65 25.76
N VAL A 143 -5.25 12.71 25.96
CA VAL A 143 -4.27 11.80 25.32
C VAL A 143 -3.48 11.04 26.36
#